data_f84d04ed0219c2e6df001ee694a8b9d9
#
_entry.id   f84d04ed0219c2e6df001ee694a8b9d9
#
_cell.length_a   1.000
_cell.length_b   1.000
_cell.length_c   1.000
_cell.angle_alpha   90.00
_cell.angle_beta   90.00
_cell.angle_gamma   90.00
#
_symmetry.space_group_name_H-M   'P 1'
#
loop_
_entity.id
_entity.type
_entity.pdbx_description
1 polymer ?
#
loop_
_entity_poly.entity_id
_entity_poly.type
_entity_poly.pdbx_seq_one_letter_code
_entity_poly.pdbx_strand_id
1 'polypeptide(L)'
;MVKLLVIKQLYNLSDDQVEYQALDRMTFQRFLGLTSSSRIPDAKTFWAFQQTLMNAGAAPAIAQAVQQQLAVAGYIARNGQLIDATIIRAPVQHFTQAEKEVLDRGEIPADGSPAKRAQKDLDARWTKKHGKSYFGYKAHASADVRYKLVRKLAVTDAAVHDTNHFEDLLDETNTSREVSADKGYVDGEREQRLTAAGWRVKVQRKAQRGKTLSACQKGRNTRIAKVRARVEHVFAGLCQMGGQQVRTIGLARVFLQPLAEGEVSFYSLV
;
A
#
# COMPACT_ATOMS: atom_id res chain seq x y z
N MET A 1 5.49 -7.73 -20.26
CA MET A 1 6.26 -7.24 -19.10
C MET A 1 5.38 -6.93 -17.90
N VAL A 2 4.37 -6.00 -17.98
CA VAL A 2 3.48 -5.70 -16.83
C VAL A 2 2.80 -6.95 -16.26
N LYS A 3 2.29 -7.84 -17.11
CA LYS A 3 1.70 -9.13 -16.66
C LYS A 3 2.67 -10.02 -15.87
N LEU A 4 3.99 -9.91 -16.11
CA LEU A 4 5.00 -10.62 -15.32
C LEU A 4 5.10 -10.05 -13.88
N LEU A 5 4.95 -8.72 -13.72
CA LEU A 5 4.85 -8.12 -12.39
C LEU A 5 3.65 -8.65 -11.60
N VAL A 6 2.50 -8.80 -12.28
CA VAL A 6 1.30 -9.39 -11.67
C VAL A 6 1.57 -10.82 -11.21
N ILE A 7 2.18 -11.67 -12.05
CA ILE A 7 2.55 -13.06 -11.68
C ILE A 7 3.55 -13.04 -10.51
N LYS A 8 4.60 -12.21 -10.60
CA LYS A 8 5.59 -12.08 -9.53
C LYS A 8 4.94 -11.83 -8.19
N GLN A 9 4.03 -10.87 -8.15
CA GLN A 9 3.39 -10.43 -6.92
C GLN A 9 2.35 -11.44 -6.43
N LEU A 10 1.49 -11.95 -7.32
CA LEU A 10 0.45 -12.92 -6.98
C LEU A 10 1.00 -14.18 -6.32
N TYR A 11 2.16 -14.63 -6.78
CA TYR A 11 2.81 -15.86 -6.29
C TYR A 11 4.03 -15.58 -5.40
N ASN A 12 4.29 -14.32 -5.05
CA ASN A 12 5.44 -13.90 -4.23
C ASN A 12 6.79 -14.47 -4.73
N LEU A 13 7.04 -14.36 -6.03
CA LEU A 13 8.20 -14.93 -6.70
C LEU A 13 9.41 -13.98 -6.70
N SER A 14 10.63 -14.54 -6.74
CA SER A 14 11.83 -13.80 -7.14
C SER A 14 11.87 -13.59 -8.66
N ASP A 15 12.74 -12.70 -9.15
CA ASP A 15 12.88 -12.47 -10.59
C ASP A 15 13.29 -13.75 -11.34
N ASP A 16 14.22 -14.53 -10.77
CA ASP A 16 14.63 -15.84 -11.32
C ASP A 16 13.46 -16.85 -11.33
N GLN A 17 12.64 -16.86 -10.28
CA GLN A 17 11.46 -17.72 -10.21
C GLN A 17 10.40 -17.31 -11.23
N VAL A 18 10.23 -16.01 -11.51
CA VAL A 18 9.30 -15.54 -12.55
C VAL A 18 9.74 -16.06 -13.92
N GLU A 19 11.01 -15.96 -14.27
CA GLU A 19 11.56 -16.50 -15.50
C GLU A 19 11.31 -18.01 -15.60
N TYR A 20 11.76 -18.76 -14.59
CA TYR A 20 11.62 -20.21 -14.56
C TYR A 20 10.16 -20.67 -14.69
N GLN A 21 9.26 -20.09 -13.89
CA GLN A 21 7.84 -20.50 -13.90
C GLN A 21 7.09 -20.02 -15.15
N ALA A 22 7.50 -18.92 -15.76
CA ALA A 22 6.94 -18.50 -17.05
C ALA A 22 7.34 -19.46 -18.18
N LEU A 23 8.53 -20.05 -18.11
CA LEU A 23 8.99 -21.09 -19.04
C LEU A 23 8.26 -22.43 -18.81
N ASP A 24 8.03 -22.81 -17.56
CA ASP A 24 7.55 -24.13 -17.16
C ASP A 24 6.01 -24.25 -17.22
N ARG A 25 5.27 -23.19 -16.82
CA ARG A 25 3.83 -23.25 -16.62
C ARG A 25 3.03 -22.77 -17.83
N MET A 26 2.33 -23.66 -18.48
CA MET A 26 1.42 -23.32 -19.60
C MET A 26 0.32 -22.31 -19.19
N THR A 27 -0.14 -22.34 -17.94
CA THR A 27 -1.13 -21.37 -17.44
C THR A 27 -0.57 -19.96 -17.40
N PHE A 28 0.70 -19.80 -17.03
CA PHE A 28 1.38 -18.51 -17.06
C PHE A 28 1.60 -18.04 -18.49
N GLN A 29 2.02 -18.94 -19.38
CA GLN A 29 2.19 -18.63 -20.80
C GLN A 29 0.89 -18.15 -21.43
N ARG A 30 -0.24 -18.80 -21.14
CA ARG A 30 -1.58 -18.34 -21.59
C ARG A 30 -1.92 -16.96 -21.06
N PHE A 31 -1.73 -16.69 -19.78
CA PHE A 31 -1.98 -15.39 -19.17
C PHE A 31 -1.11 -14.30 -19.78
N LEU A 32 0.15 -14.59 -20.05
CA LEU A 32 1.10 -13.69 -20.68
C LEU A 32 0.77 -13.44 -22.16
N GLY A 33 -0.02 -14.30 -22.79
CA GLY A 33 -0.30 -14.28 -24.22
C GLY A 33 0.87 -14.76 -25.07
N LEU A 34 1.67 -15.69 -24.54
CA LEU A 34 2.83 -16.22 -25.23
C LEU A 34 2.43 -17.34 -26.20
N THR A 35 3.13 -17.40 -27.31
CA THR A 35 3.08 -18.49 -28.30
C THR A 35 4.37 -19.31 -28.21
N SER A 36 4.43 -20.45 -28.87
CA SER A 36 5.62 -21.32 -28.90
C SER A 36 6.89 -20.64 -29.44
N SER A 37 6.74 -19.56 -30.21
CA SER A 37 7.84 -18.77 -30.76
C SER A 37 8.21 -17.52 -29.92
N SER A 38 7.45 -17.25 -28.85
CA SER A 38 7.66 -16.07 -28.02
C SER A 38 8.92 -16.23 -27.15
N ARG A 39 9.74 -15.17 -27.10
CA ARG A 39 10.85 -15.12 -26.15
C ARG A 39 10.34 -14.67 -24.80
N ILE A 40 10.67 -15.41 -23.76
CA ILE A 40 10.43 -15.05 -22.37
C ILE A 40 11.64 -14.25 -21.89
N PRO A 41 11.43 -13.07 -21.27
CA PRO A 41 12.54 -12.26 -20.76
C PRO A 41 13.22 -13.00 -19.60
N ASP A 42 14.54 -12.93 -19.57
CA ASP A 42 15.34 -13.41 -18.44
C ASP A 42 15.15 -12.51 -17.20
N ALA A 43 15.60 -13.00 -16.04
CA ALA A 43 15.49 -12.30 -14.77
C ALA A 43 16.17 -10.90 -14.80
N LYS A 44 17.29 -10.75 -15.52
CA LYS A 44 18.00 -9.46 -15.64
C LYS A 44 17.19 -8.46 -16.47
N THR A 45 16.63 -8.90 -17.60
CA THR A 45 15.76 -8.08 -18.46
C THR A 45 14.49 -7.67 -17.68
N PHE A 46 13.92 -8.58 -16.90
CA PHE A 46 12.77 -8.29 -16.07
C PHE A 46 13.11 -7.30 -14.95
N TRP A 47 14.25 -7.45 -14.29
CA TRP A 47 14.76 -6.50 -13.32
C TRP A 47 14.99 -5.10 -13.93
N ALA A 48 15.64 -5.02 -15.10
CA ALA A 48 15.88 -3.76 -15.80
C ALA A 48 14.56 -3.04 -16.15
N PHE A 49 13.54 -3.79 -16.54
CA PHE A 49 12.20 -3.26 -16.77
C PHE A 49 11.60 -2.64 -15.49
N GLN A 50 11.72 -3.32 -14.35
CA GLN A 50 11.27 -2.78 -13.06
C GLN A 50 12.01 -1.48 -12.71
N GLN A 51 13.34 -1.42 -12.94
CA GLN A 51 14.11 -0.19 -12.74
C GLN A 51 13.62 0.96 -13.65
N THR A 52 13.33 0.65 -14.91
CA THR A 52 12.79 1.65 -15.86
C THR A 52 11.46 2.20 -15.40
N LEU A 53 10.54 1.36 -14.94
CA LEU A 53 9.24 1.80 -14.40
C LEU A 53 9.41 2.70 -13.18
N MET A 54 10.33 2.37 -12.29
CA MET A 54 10.62 3.18 -11.10
C MET A 54 11.19 4.55 -11.47
N ASN A 55 12.20 4.56 -12.34
CA ASN A 55 12.86 5.79 -12.77
C ASN A 55 11.89 6.74 -13.52
N ALA A 56 10.94 6.15 -14.23
CA ALA A 56 9.88 6.89 -14.91
C ALA A 56 8.73 7.34 -13.99
N GLY A 57 8.72 6.93 -12.71
CA GLY A 57 7.59 7.18 -11.81
C GLY A 57 6.26 6.61 -12.34
N ALA A 58 6.31 5.48 -13.06
CA ALA A 58 5.16 4.97 -13.82
C ALA A 58 4.05 4.36 -12.94
N ALA A 59 4.32 4.12 -11.66
CA ALA A 59 3.38 3.45 -10.76
C ALA A 59 1.99 4.13 -10.68
N PRO A 60 1.85 5.46 -10.50
CA PRO A 60 0.54 6.11 -10.50
C PRO A 60 -0.22 5.97 -11.82
N ALA A 61 0.49 6.02 -12.96
CA ALA A 61 -0.13 5.87 -14.28
C ALA A 61 -0.67 4.45 -14.50
N ILE A 62 0.05 3.44 -14.05
CA ILE A 62 -0.38 2.04 -14.08
C ILE A 62 -1.64 1.88 -13.20
N ALA A 63 -1.64 2.38 -11.96
CA ALA A 63 -2.81 2.36 -11.09
C ALA A 63 -4.03 3.01 -11.72
N GLN A 64 -3.85 4.17 -12.33
CA GLN A 64 -4.93 4.88 -13.00
C GLN A 64 -5.49 4.07 -14.18
N ALA A 65 -4.64 3.46 -15.00
CA ALA A 65 -5.06 2.61 -16.11
C ALA A 65 -5.90 1.42 -15.64
N VAL A 66 -5.50 0.78 -14.53
CA VAL A 66 -6.28 -0.32 -13.93
C VAL A 66 -7.62 0.18 -13.41
N GLN A 67 -7.66 1.32 -12.71
CA GLN A 67 -8.92 1.92 -12.23
C GLN A 67 -9.88 2.24 -13.40
N GLN A 68 -9.35 2.69 -14.53
CA GLN A 68 -10.16 2.92 -15.74
C GLN A 68 -10.72 1.62 -16.31
N GLN A 69 -9.93 0.56 -16.41
CA GLN A 69 -10.40 -0.76 -16.85
C GLN A 69 -11.48 -1.31 -15.91
N LEU A 70 -11.31 -1.17 -14.59
CA LEU A 70 -12.31 -1.54 -13.59
C LEU A 70 -13.61 -0.77 -13.79
N ALA A 71 -13.54 0.52 -14.04
CA ALA A 71 -14.72 1.35 -14.27
C ALA A 71 -15.47 0.94 -15.54
N VAL A 72 -14.75 0.66 -16.64
CA VAL A 72 -15.33 0.13 -17.88
C VAL A 72 -16.00 -1.24 -17.67
N ALA A 73 -15.41 -2.08 -16.84
CA ALA A 73 -15.98 -3.38 -16.46
C ALA A 73 -17.14 -3.26 -15.44
N GLY A 74 -17.55 -2.05 -15.04
CA GLY A 74 -18.67 -1.80 -14.13
C GLY A 74 -18.33 -1.83 -12.64
N TYR A 75 -17.06 -1.99 -12.28
CA TYR A 75 -16.59 -1.95 -10.88
C TYR A 75 -16.38 -0.50 -10.40
N ILE A 76 -17.46 0.27 -10.40
CA ILE A 76 -17.45 1.66 -9.93
C ILE A 76 -17.43 1.67 -8.39
N ALA A 77 -16.60 2.55 -7.80
CA ALA A 77 -16.52 2.70 -6.34
C ALA A 77 -17.87 3.08 -5.73
N ARG A 78 -18.37 2.30 -4.75
CA ARG A 78 -19.71 2.46 -4.19
C ARG A 78 -19.73 2.33 -2.66
N ASN A 79 -20.76 2.95 -2.07
CA ASN A 79 -21.13 2.85 -0.65
C ASN A 79 -20.09 3.47 0.30
N GLY A 80 -19.29 4.41 -0.19
CA GLY A 80 -18.26 5.07 0.60
C GLY A 80 -16.93 4.34 0.59
N GLN A 81 -16.01 4.80 1.41
CA GLN A 81 -14.63 4.34 1.42
C GLN A 81 -14.13 4.06 2.84
N LEU A 82 -13.14 3.20 2.91
CA LEU A 82 -12.43 2.78 4.11
C LEU A 82 -10.99 3.25 4.01
N ILE A 83 -10.51 4.00 4.99
CA ILE A 83 -9.10 4.40 5.06
C ILE A 83 -8.45 3.71 6.25
N ASP A 84 -7.33 3.05 5.98
CA ASP A 84 -6.52 2.41 7.01
C ASP A 84 -5.07 2.27 6.54
N ALA A 85 -4.16 1.92 7.48
CA ALA A 85 -2.74 1.75 7.19
C ALA A 85 -2.20 0.42 7.75
N THR A 86 -1.32 -0.19 6.99
CA THR A 86 -0.59 -1.39 7.40
C THR A 86 0.92 -1.15 7.35
N ILE A 87 1.66 -1.85 8.24
CA ILE A 87 3.12 -1.79 8.28
C ILE A 87 3.68 -2.78 7.26
N ILE A 88 4.60 -2.30 6.44
CA ILE A 88 5.44 -3.10 5.54
C ILE A 88 6.82 -3.20 6.18
N ARG A 89 7.24 -4.39 6.56
CA ARG A 89 8.52 -4.61 7.22
C ARG A 89 9.65 -4.63 6.20
N ALA A 90 10.73 -3.93 6.51
CA ALA A 90 12.00 -4.04 5.81
C ALA A 90 13.00 -4.88 6.62
N PRO A 91 14.04 -5.44 6.00
CA PRO A 91 15.14 -6.07 6.72
C PRO A 91 15.74 -5.08 7.72
N VAL A 92 15.82 -5.50 8.98
CA VAL A 92 16.31 -4.63 10.06
C VAL A 92 17.75 -4.22 9.79
N GLN A 93 18.00 -2.93 9.85
CA GLN A 93 19.33 -2.34 9.70
C GLN A 93 19.67 -1.49 10.93
N HIS A 94 20.94 -1.52 11.29
CA HIS A 94 21.45 -0.72 12.40
C HIS A 94 22.15 0.52 11.84
N PHE A 95 21.71 1.67 12.30
CA PHE A 95 22.35 2.96 12.06
C PHE A 95 23.04 3.44 13.33
N THR A 96 24.20 4.04 13.19
CA THR A 96 24.88 4.77 14.27
C THR A 96 24.03 5.98 14.70
N GLN A 97 24.30 6.52 15.87
CA GLN A 97 23.58 7.71 16.34
C GLN A 97 23.77 8.91 15.39
N ALA A 98 24.98 9.11 14.90
CA ALA A 98 25.31 10.17 13.94
C ALA A 98 24.54 9.98 12.59
N GLU A 99 24.46 8.74 12.06
CA GLU A 99 23.68 8.45 10.87
C GLU A 99 22.18 8.74 11.08
N LYS A 100 21.63 8.42 12.26
CA LYS A 100 20.22 8.69 12.58
C LYS A 100 19.93 10.20 12.59
N GLU A 101 20.78 10.99 13.21
CA GLU A 101 20.62 12.45 13.27
C GLU A 101 20.67 13.11 11.88
N VAL A 102 21.49 12.56 10.97
CA VAL A 102 21.53 12.99 9.55
C VAL A 102 20.24 12.60 8.83
N LEU A 103 19.78 11.36 9.01
CA LEU A 103 18.54 10.87 8.40
C LEU A 103 17.29 11.62 8.91
N ASP A 104 17.25 11.97 10.18
CA ASP A 104 16.15 12.74 10.79
C ASP A 104 16.06 14.17 10.24
N ARG A 105 17.17 14.71 9.74
CA ARG A 105 17.21 15.99 9.00
C ARG A 105 16.84 15.85 7.52
N GLY A 106 16.55 14.64 7.05
CA GLY A 106 16.25 14.36 5.65
C GLY A 106 17.50 14.31 4.75
N GLU A 107 18.69 14.24 5.33
CA GLU A 107 19.96 14.20 4.62
C GLU A 107 20.46 12.75 4.47
N ILE A 108 21.33 12.51 3.49
CA ILE A 108 21.96 11.19 3.28
C ILE A 108 23.29 11.18 4.02
N PRO A 109 23.56 10.20 4.92
CA PRO A 109 24.83 10.10 5.59
C PRO A 109 26.00 10.01 4.60
N ALA A 110 26.99 10.89 4.75
CA ALA A 110 28.16 10.94 3.87
C ALA A 110 29.16 9.79 4.15
N ASP A 111 29.10 9.21 5.36
CA ASP A 111 30.02 8.15 5.78
C ASP A 111 29.80 6.83 5.06
N GLY A 112 30.89 6.25 4.59
CA GLY A 112 30.93 4.95 3.93
C GLY A 112 31.12 5.02 2.41
N SER A 113 31.60 3.91 1.85
CA SER A 113 31.75 3.76 0.39
C SER A 113 30.38 3.79 -0.30
N PRO A 114 30.30 4.18 -1.59
CA PRO A 114 29.05 4.13 -2.35
C PRO A 114 28.36 2.75 -2.30
N ALA A 115 29.16 1.67 -2.32
CA ALA A 115 28.66 0.30 -2.21
C ALA A 115 27.98 0.03 -0.84
N LYS A 116 28.56 0.51 0.27
CA LYS A 116 27.98 0.36 1.61
C LYS A 116 26.67 1.16 1.74
N ARG A 117 26.64 2.37 1.16
CA ARG A 117 25.40 3.19 1.15
C ARG A 117 24.29 2.56 0.32
N ALA A 118 24.61 1.95 -0.82
CA ALA A 118 23.65 1.25 -1.67
C ALA A 118 23.02 0.01 -1.00
N GLN A 119 23.64 -0.52 0.05
CA GLN A 119 23.12 -1.63 0.85
C GLN A 119 22.28 -1.20 2.04
N LYS A 120 22.24 0.10 2.36
CA LYS A 120 21.42 0.64 3.46
C LYS A 120 20.11 1.20 2.93
N ASP A 121 19.03 0.88 3.63
CA ASP A 121 17.72 1.45 3.36
C ASP A 121 17.58 2.79 4.09
N LEU A 122 17.85 3.87 3.37
CA LEU A 122 17.85 5.22 3.91
C LEU A 122 16.44 5.82 4.05
N ASP A 123 15.44 5.19 3.44
CA ASP A 123 14.05 5.65 3.46
C ASP A 123 13.24 4.98 4.58
N ALA A 124 13.61 3.76 4.99
CA ALA A 124 12.91 3.03 6.04
C ALA A 124 13.13 3.66 7.42
N ARG A 125 12.10 3.65 8.27
CA ARG A 125 12.15 4.20 9.64
C ARG A 125 11.58 3.20 10.64
N TRP A 126 11.92 3.42 11.90
CA TRP A 126 11.36 2.70 13.01
C TRP A 126 9.99 3.26 13.44
N THR A 127 9.06 2.36 13.74
CA THR A 127 7.78 2.68 14.37
C THR A 127 7.46 1.70 15.47
N LYS A 128 6.57 2.08 16.39
CA LYS A 128 6.13 1.23 17.48
C LYS A 128 4.61 1.01 17.41
N LYS A 129 4.19 -0.26 17.35
CA LYS A 129 2.77 -0.63 17.34
C LYS A 129 2.53 -1.77 18.33
N HIS A 130 1.56 -1.61 19.24
CA HIS A 130 1.23 -2.61 20.28
C HIS A 130 2.44 -3.07 21.10
N GLY A 131 3.34 -2.15 21.47
CA GLY A 131 4.54 -2.45 22.25
C GLY A 131 5.69 -3.07 21.48
N LYS A 132 5.50 -3.46 20.21
CA LYS A 132 6.53 -4.01 19.33
C LYS A 132 7.10 -2.94 18.41
N SER A 133 8.42 -2.98 18.18
CA SER A 133 9.12 -2.08 17.24
C SER A 133 9.19 -2.74 15.87
N TYR A 134 8.97 -1.95 14.84
CA TYR A 134 9.03 -2.37 13.42
C TYR A 134 9.90 -1.39 12.65
N PHE A 135 10.75 -1.92 11.80
CA PHE A 135 11.55 -1.14 10.85
C PHE A 135 10.98 -1.34 9.45
N GLY A 136 10.76 -0.25 8.73
CA GLY A 136 10.24 -0.33 7.36
C GLY A 136 9.38 0.86 6.96
N TYR A 137 8.23 0.56 6.37
CA TYR A 137 7.32 1.48 5.71
C TYR A 137 5.89 1.29 6.19
N LYS A 138 5.01 2.18 5.76
CA LYS A 138 3.56 2.05 5.88
C LYS A 138 2.89 2.17 4.52
N ALA A 139 1.95 1.29 4.24
CA ALA A 139 1.00 1.45 3.15
C ALA A 139 -0.30 2.00 3.70
N HIS A 140 -0.69 3.17 3.22
CA HIS A 140 -1.96 3.83 3.52
C HIS A 140 -2.88 3.59 2.34
N ALA A 141 -4.01 2.94 2.56
CA ALA A 141 -4.93 2.56 1.51
C ALA A 141 -6.32 3.13 1.74
N SER A 142 -6.94 3.57 0.64
CA SER A 142 -8.37 3.79 0.56
C SER A 142 -9.00 2.70 -0.30
N ALA A 143 -9.99 2.00 0.24
CA ALA A 143 -10.72 0.96 -0.47
C ALA A 143 -12.22 1.26 -0.48
N ASP A 144 -12.93 0.92 -1.55
CA ASP A 144 -14.37 1.06 -1.59
C ASP A 144 -15.06 0.00 -0.73
N VAL A 145 -16.18 0.40 -0.11
CA VAL A 145 -16.95 -0.48 0.81
C VAL A 145 -17.59 -1.65 0.07
N ARG A 146 -18.01 -1.46 -1.19
CA ARG A 146 -18.75 -2.47 -1.94
C ARG A 146 -17.89 -3.62 -2.40
N TYR A 147 -16.84 -3.31 -3.17
CA TYR A 147 -15.99 -4.31 -3.83
C TYR A 147 -14.70 -4.58 -3.07
N LYS A 148 -14.34 -3.73 -2.09
CA LYS A 148 -13.07 -3.79 -1.33
C LYS A 148 -11.83 -3.59 -2.20
N LEU A 149 -11.99 -2.93 -3.35
CA LEU A 149 -10.89 -2.62 -4.25
C LEU A 149 -10.14 -1.39 -3.76
N VAL A 150 -8.82 -1.46 -3.78
CA VAL A 150 -7.97 -0.31 -3.46
C VAL A 150 -8.17 0.77 -4.52
N ARG A 151 -8.57 1.96 -4.10
CA ARG A 151 -8.82 3.12 -4.98
C ARG A 151 -7.67 4.11 -4.96
N LYS A 152 -7.11 4.33 -3.78
CA LYS A 152 -5.93 5.16 -3.61
C LYS A 152 -4.95 4.47 -2.66
N LEU A 153 -3.68 4.63 -2.95
CA LEU A 153 -2.59 4.07 -2.19
C LEU A 153 -1.48 5.11 -2.03
N ALA A 154 -0.97 5.24 -0.82
CA ALA A 154 0.25 5.99 -0.53
C ALA A 154 1.18 5.11 0.30
N VAL A 155 2.48 5.19 0.04
CA VAL A 155 3.50 4.50 0.84
C VAL A 155 4.42 5.55 1.43
N THR A 156 4.68 5.44 2.73
CA THR A 156 5.57 6.34 3.48
C THR A 156 6.57 5.52 4.27
N ASP A 157 7.55 6.18 4.86
CA ASP A 157 8.31 5.54 5.93
C ASP A 157 7.40 5.24 7.14
N ALA A 158 7.83 4.30 7.98
CA ALA A 158 6.98 3.82 9.07
C ALA A 158 6.82 4.84 10.23
N ALA A 159 7.62 5.90 10.30
CA ALA A 159 7.51 6.92 11.35
C ALA A 159 6.40 7.94 11.08
N VAL A 160 6.03 8.14 9.82
CA VAL A 160 4.97 9.09 9.43
C VAL A 160 3.65 8.69 10.10
N HIS A 161 2.95 9.68 10.65
CA HIS A 161 1.66 9.44 11.31
C HIS A 161 0.55 9.23 10.27
N ASP A 162 -0.29 8.21 10.48
CA ASP A 162 -1.33 7.79 9.54
C ASP A 162 -2.29 8.93 9.17
N THR A 163 -2.54 9.84 10.10
CA THR A 163 -3.41 11.01 9.94
C THR A 163 -2.98 11.96 8.82
N ASN A 164 -1.68 12.05 8.53
CA ASN A 164 -1.14 13.03 7.58
C ASN A 164 -1.60 12.77 6.14
N HIS A 165 -1.89 11.51 5.80
CA HIS A 165 -2.31 11.11 4.44
C HIS A 165 -3.80 10.86 4.29
N PHE A 166 -4.61 11.25 5.29
CA PHE A 166 -6.05 10.98 5.24
C PHE A 166 -6.75 11.68 4.07
N GLU A 167 -6.44 12.95 3.83
CA GLU A 167 -7.08 13.74 2.79
C GLU A 167 -6.61 13.33 1.38
N ASP A 168 -5.33 12.98 1.23
CA ASP A 168 -4.77 12.50 -0.03
C ASP A 168 -5.44 11.19 -0.51
N LEU A 169 -5.94 10.40 0.44
CA LEU A 169 -6.59 9.12 0.19
C LEU A 169 -8.10 9.25 -0.11
N LEU A 170 -8.68 10.44 -0.05
CA LEU A 170 -10.10 10.62 -0.37
C LEU A 170 -10.35 10.40 -1.86
N ASP A 171 -11.20 9.44 -2.19
CA ASP A 171 -11.64 9.14 -3.55
C ASP A 171 -12.95 9.86 -3.85
N GLU A 172 -12.88 10.93 -4.62
CA GLU A 172 -14.03 11.73 -5.04
C GLU A 172 -14.90 11.04 -6.10
N THR A 173 -14.38 10.00 -6.74
CA THR A 173 -15.11 9.22 -7.75
C THR A 173 -16.09 8.21 -7.16
N ASN A 174 -16.03 7.98 -5.84
CA ASN A 174 -16.97 7.11 -5.16
C ASN A 174 -18.38 7.68 -5.18
N THR A 175 -19.39 6.84 -5.44
CA THR A 175 -20.80 7.23 -5.48
C THR A 175 -21.33 7.78 -4.14
N SER A 176 -20.58 7.61 -3.06
CA SER A 176 -20.91 8.13 -1.72
C SER A 176 -19.69 8.83 -1.12
N ARG A 177 -19.87 10.07 -0.69
CA ARG A 177 -18.87 10.84 0.07
C ARG A 177 -18.80 10.43 1.55
N GLU A 178 -18.99 9.15 1.84
CA GLU A 178 -18.83 8.60 3.18
C GLU A 178 -17.42 8.00 3.34
N VAL A 179 -16.71 8.38 4.41
CA VAL A 179 -15.40 7.84 4.73
C VAL A 179 -15.37 7.30 6.15
N SER A 180 -14.91 6.07 6.31
CA SER A 180 -14.77 5.40 7.60
C SER A 180 -13.32 5.13 7.93
N ALA A 181 -12.88 5.51 9.13
CA ALA A 181 -11.51 5.29 9.61
C ALA A 181 -11.50 4.96 11.11
N ASP A 182 -10.35 4.52 11.60
CA ASP A 182 -10.17 4.17 12.99
C ASP A 182 -9.96 5.40 13.90
N LYS A 183 -9.86 5.15 15.22
CA LYS A 183 -9.64 6.19 16.23
C LYS A 183 -8.27 6.90 16.11
N GLY A 184 -7.32 6.34 15.37
CA GLY A 184 -6.01 6.94 15.09
C GLY A 184 -6.13 8.17 14.18
N TYR A 185 -7.20 8.25 13.40
CA TYR A 185 -7.46 9.34 12.46
C TYR A 185 -8.33 10.48 13.03
N VAL A 186 -8.57 10.52 14.34
CA VAL A 186 -9.41 11.57 14.97
C VAL A 186 -8.70 12.92 14.87
N ASP A 187 -9.36 13.86 14.19
CA ASP A 187 -8.94 15.24 14.04
C ASP A 187 -10.21 16.11 13.87
N GLY A 188 -10.50 16.94 14.87
CA GLY A 188 -11.74 17.73 14.92
C GLY A 188 -11.82 18.80 13.84
N GLU A 189 -10.71 19.50 13.57
CA GLU A 189 -10.67 20.57 12.56
C GLU A 189 -10.85 20.01 11.16
N ARG A 190 -10.16 18.90 10.85
CA ARG A 190 -10.32 18.20 9.59
C ARG A 190 -11.72 17.65 9.42
N GLU A 191 -12.32 17.04 10.46
CA GLU A 191 -13.70 16.55 10.39
C GLU A 191 -14.70 17.67 10.08
N GLN A 192 -14.53 18.85 10.68
CA GLN A 192 -15.38 20.02 10.40
C GLN A 192 -15.21 20.51 8.96
N ARG A 193 -13.95 20.67 8.51
CA ARG A 193 -13.62 21.13 7.16
C ARG A 193 -14.18 20.18 6.10
N LEU A 194 -13.97 18.87 6.26
CA LEU A 194 -14.48 17.86 5.34
C LEU A 194 -16.02 17.79 5.36
N THR A 195 -16.65 17.96 6.52
CA THR A 195 -18.11 17.99 6.63
C THR A 195 -18.68 19.20 5.89
N ALA A 196 -18.04 20.37 6.00
CA ALA A 196 -18.42 21.56 5.24
C ALA A 196 -18.25 21.36 3.72
N ALA A 197 -17.28 20.54 3.30
CA ALA A 197 -17.08 20.12 1.90
C ALA A 197 -18.04 18.99 1.45
N GLY A 198 -19.00 18.59 2.26
CA GLY A 198 -20.02 17.60 1.93
C GLY A 198 -19.62 16.14 2.19
N TRP A 199 -18.52 15.89 2.90
CA TRP A 199 -18.13 14.54 3.31
C TRP A 199 -18.86 14.11 4.58
N ARG A 200 -19.18 12.83 4.66
CA ARG A 200 -19.69 12.18 5.88
C ARG A 200 -18.56 11.41 6.56
N VAL A 201 -17.83 12.08 7.46
CA VAL A 201 -16.67 11.53 8.15
C VAL A 201 -17.10 10.66 9.33
N LYS A 202 -16.80 9.37 9.25
CA LYS A 202 -17.10 8.35 10.26
C LYS A 202 -15.81 7.82 10.89
N VAL A 203 -15.17 8.63 11.73
CA VAL A 203 -14.00 8.23 12.52
C VAL A 203 -14.45 7.74 13.90
N GLN A 204 -13.91 6.59 14.35
CA GLN A 204 -14.19 6.08 15.71
C GLN A 204 -13.70 7.07 16.76
N ARG A 205 -14.50 7.30 17.79
CA ARG A 205 -14.11 8.20 18.89
C ARG A 205 -13.13 7.52 19.86
N LYS A 206 -12.16 8.30 20.31
CA LYS A 206 -11.19 7.89 21.33
C LYS A 206 -11.68 8.41 22.71
N ALA A 207 -11.53 7.58 23.74
CA ALA A 207 -11.80 8.04 25.11
C ALA A 207 -10.77 9.12 25.49
N GLN A 208 -11.23 10.18 26.14
CA GLN A 208 -10.34 11.17 26.75
C GLN A 208 -9.73 10.59 28.04
N ARG A 209 -8.58 11.12 28.43
CA ARG A 209 -7.92 10.70 29.68
C ARG A 209 -8.86 10.91 30.87
N GLY A 210 -9.10 9.87 31.66
CA GLY A 210 -10.00 9.91 32.82
C GLY A 210 -11.51 9.87 32.52
N LYS A 211 -11.93 9.79 31.24
CA LYS A 211 -13.34 9.69 30.86
C LYS A 211 -13.60 8.46 29.99
N THR A 212 -14.66 7.71 30.28
CA THR A 212 -15.12 6.61 29.44
C THR A 212 -16.02 7.12 28.32
N LEU A 213 -16.06 6.38 27.20
CA LEU A 213 -17.00 6.66 26.13
C LEU A 213 -18.44 6.45 26.61
N SER A 214 -19.35 7.35 26.22
CA SER A 214 -20.78 7.18 26.45
C SER A 214 -21.35 5.94 25.72
N ALA A 215 -22.49 5.44 26.15
CA ALA A 215 -23.17 4.32 25.47
C ALA A 215 -23.44 4.61 23.99
N CYS A 216 -23.84 5.84 23.67
CA CYS A 216 -24.06 6.30 22.28
C CYS A 216 -22.76 6.26 21.47
N GLN A 217 -21.64 6.75 22.02
CA GLN A 217 -20.34 6.72 21.37
C GLN A 217 -19.82 5.29 21.17
N LYS A 218 -20.02 4.40 22.15
CA LYS A 218 -19.70 2.98 22.02
C LYS A 218 -20.51 2.33 20.90
N GLY A 219 -21.84 2.55 20.87
CA GLY A 219 -22.71 2.03 19.82
C GLY A 219 -22.32 2.58 18.42
N ARG A 220 -21.95 3.87 18.32
CA ARG A 220 -21.44 4.47 17.09
C ARG A 220 -20.12 3.79 16.65
N ASN A 221 -19.17 3.62 17.56
CA ASN A 221 -17.90 2.97 17.27
C ASN A 221 -18.08 1.51 16.80
N THR A 222 -19.00 0.76 17.40
CA THR A 222 -19.33 -0.61 16.97
C THR A 222 -19.89 -0.65 15.54
N ARG A 223 -20.76 0.29 15.17
CA ARG A 223 -21.27 0.38 13.78
C ARG A 223 -20.16 0.70 12.79
N ILE A 224 -19.26 1.62 13.11
CA ILE A 224 -18.10 1.96 12.27
C ILE A 224 -17.17 0.75 12.17
N ALA A 225 -16.88 0.05 13.28
CA ALA A 225 -16.02 -1.13 13.30
C ALA A 225 -16.52 -2.24 12.36
N LYS A 226 -17.85 -2.49 12.34
CA LYS A 226 -18.45 -3.49 11.43
C LYS A 226 -18.22 -3.16 9.95
N VAL A 227 -18.26 -1.90 9.57
CA VAL A 227 -17.95 -1.48 8.19
C VAL A 227 -16.46 -1.58 7.93
N ARG A 228 -15.64 -1.11 8.87
CA ARG A 228 -14.17 -1.14 8.76
C ARG A 228 -13.57 -2.54 8.70
N ALA A 229 -14.19 -3.54 9.31
CA ALA A 229 -13.72 -4.92 9.25
C ALA A 229 -13.50 -5.41 7.79
N ARG A 230 -14.11 -4.76 6.80
CA ARG A 230 -13.91 -5.06 5.38
C ARG A 230 -12.50 -4.70 4.88
N VAL A 231 -11.83 -3.72 5.48
CA VAL A 231 -10.45 -3.36 5.09
C VAL A 231 -9.44 -4.44 5.45
N GLU A 232 -9.76 -5.26 6.45
CA GLU A 232 -8.93 -6.40 6.83
C GLU A 232 -8.78 -7.42 5.68
N HIS A 233 -9.80 -7.54 4.81
CA HIS A 233 -9.70 -8.39 3.62
C HIS A 233 -8.68 -7.84 2.61
N VAL A 234 -8.59 -6.52 2.47
CA VAL A 234 -7.61 -5.86 1.60
C VAL A 234 -6.19 -6.16 2.11
N PHE A 235 -5.96 -5.96 3.41
CA PHE A 235 -4.66 -6.22 4.01
C PHE A 235 -4.32 -7.71 4.14
N ALA A 236 -5.33 -8.58 4.26
CA ALA A 236 -5.12 -10.03 4.20
C ALA A 236 -4.66 -10.46 2.81
N GLY A 237 -5.24 -9.91 1.74
CA GLY A 237 -4.77 -10.12 0.37
C GLY A 237 -3.32 -9.67 0.19
N LEU A 238 -2.99 -8.45 0.64
CA LEU A 238 -1.63 -7.92 0.67
C LEU A 238 -0.65 -8.88 1.39
N CYS A 239 -1.07 -9.41 2.55
CA CYS A 239 -0.28 -10.36 3.32
C CYS A 239 -0.04 -11.68 2.57
N GLN A 240 -1.07 -12.24 1.94
CA GLN A 240 -0.98 -13.49 1.18
C GLN A 240 -0.02 -13.38 -0.01
N MET A 241 0.04 -12.22 -0.63
CA MET A 241 0.95 -11.92 -1.74
C MET A 241 2.36 -11.52 -1.29
N GLY A 242 2.66 -11.59 0.01
CA GLY A 242 3.98 -11.25 0.56
C GLY A 242 4.20 -9.76 0.83
N GLY A 243 3.18 -8.91 0.65
CA GLY A 243 3.29 -7.45 0.70
C GLY A 243 3.48 -6.84 2.10
N GLN A 244 3.50 -7.65 3.14
CA GLN A 244 3.85 -7.18 4.49
C GLN A 244 5.37 -7.20 4.77
N GLN A 245 6.16 -7.70 3.84
CA GLN A 245 7.62 -7.73 3.97
C GLN A 245 8.28 -7.44 2.63
N VAL A 246 9.09 -6.40 2.60
CA VAL A 246 9.88 -6.07 1.41
C VAL A 246 11.27 -6.71 1.48
N ARG A 247 11.77 -7.11 0.31
CA ARG A 247 13.14 -7.63 0.13
C ARG A 247 14.03 -6.63 -0.60
N THR A 248 13.45 -5.51 -1.02
CA THR A 248 14.12 -4.45 -1.77
C THR A 248 14.41 -3.26 -0.88
N ILE A 249 15.34 -2.42 -1.30
CA ILE A 249 15.74 -1.19 -0.61
C ILE A 249 15.17 0.01 -1.36
N GLY A 250 14.65 0.98 -0.59
CA GLY A 250 14.19 2.27 -1.09
C GLY A 250 12.68 2.35 -1.36
N LEU A 251 12.11 3.50 -0.99
CA LEU A 251 10.67 3.77 -1.02
C LEU A 251 10.05 3.55 -2.42
N ALA A 252 10.75 3.96 -3.48
CA ALA A 252 10.25 3.83 -4.85
C ALA A 252 10.01 2.36 -5.25
N ARG A 253 10.87 1.44 -4.80
CA ARG A 253 10.71 -0.01 -5.05
C ARG A 253 9.59 -0.59 -4.22
N VAL A 254 9.48 -0.15 -2.96
CA VAL A 254 8.42 -0.57 -2.07
C VAL A 254 7.05 -0.15 -2.59
N PHE A 255 6.95 1.03 -3.20
CA PHE A 255 5.69 1.53 -3.75
C PHE A 255 5.13 0.67 -4.91
N LEU A 256 6.00 0.11 -5.76
CA LEU A 256 5.59 -0.77 -6.85
C LEU A 256 4.95 -2.08 -6.35
N GLN A 257 5.32 -2.55 -5.17
CA GLN A 257 4.87 -3.83 -4.64
C GLN A 257 3.37 -3.80 -4.27
N PRO A 258 2.88 -2.94 -3.37
CA PRO A 258 1.46 -2.89 -3.02
C PRO A 258 0.57 -2.44 -4.19
N LEU A 259 1.13 -1.70 -5.14
CA LEU A 259 0.40 -1.27 -6.32
C LEU A 259 0.08 -2.45 -7.24
N ALA A 260 1.06 -3.30 -7.53
CA ALA A 260 0.86 -4.54 -8.27
C ALA A 260 -0.13 -5.48 -7.54
N GLU A 261 -0.17 -5.45 -6.20
CA GLU A 261 -1.09 -6.22 -5.38
C GLU A 261 -2.53 -5.69 -5.43
N GLY A 262 -2.72 -4.37 -5.51
CA GLY A 262 -4.03 -3.76 -5.77
C GLY A 262 -4.62 -4.21 -7.12
N GLU A 263 -3.76 -4.38 -8.13
CA GLU A 263 -4.12 -4.94 -9.44
C GLU A 263 -4.50 -6.42 -9.36
N VAL A 264 -3.77 -7.21 -8.57
CA VAL A 264 -4.00 -8.64 -8.41
C VAL A 264 -5.34 -8.93 -7.72
N SER A 265 -5.77 -8.10 -6.78
CA SER A 265 -7.10 -8.20 -6.17
C SER A 265 -8.21 -8.13 -7.22
N PHE A 266 -7.97 -7.46 -8.35
CA PHE A 266 -8.87 -7.44 -9.50
C PHE A 266 -8.91 -8.77 -10.27
N TYR A 267 -7.75 -9.33 -10.59
CA TYR A 267 -7.69 -10.58 -11.36
C TYR A 267 -8.23 -11.80 -10.60
N SER A 268 -8.37 -11.71 -9.29
CA SER A 268 -9.04 -12.76 -8.48
C SER A 268 -10.57 -12.65 -8.45
N LEU A 269 -11.13 -11.54 -8.96
CA LEU A 269 -12.57 -11.26 -9.01
C LEU A 269 -13.19 -11.46 -10.41
N VAL A 270 -12.35 -11.60 -11.43
CA VAL A 270 -12.71 -11.88 -12.84
C VAL A 270 -12.26 -13.29 -13.22
#